data_2e018bfa7d5188331f13fb9d451585fa
#
_entry.id   2e018bfa7d5188331f13fb9d451585fa
#
_cell.length_a   1.000
_cell.length_b   1.000
_cell.length_c   1.000
_cell.angle_alpha   90.00
_cell.angle_beta   90.00
_cell.angle_gamma   90.00
#
_symmetry.space_group_name_H-M   'P 1'
#
loop_
_entity.id
_entity.type
_entity.pdbx_description
1 polymer ?
#
loop_
_entity_poly.entity_id
_entity_poly.type
_entity_poly.pdbx_seq_one_letter_code
_entity_poly.pdbx_strand_id
1 'polypeptide(L)'
;MEYRHLGRSGLKVPVLSFGTGTFGGKGEFFSAWGSTDVAEARKLIDICLEAGVNMFDSADIYSAGSAESVLGEAIKGRPRDELLISTKATFRSGKGANDVGSSRHHLVAAVDAALRRLGTDYIDLFQLHGFDASTPVEETLATLDDLVRAGKLRYIGVSNFSGWHLMKSLAVSERHGLARYVAHQAYYSLVGRDYEWELMPLGIDQGVGAVVWSPLGWGRLTGKIRRGQPLPANSRLPVTADMGPPVPDELLYRVVEALEKVGAEVGKTVPQVALNWLLQRPTVSSVVVGARDEAQLRQNLGAVGWNLTPAQVAELDAASVTTRSYPYWHQQGFLERNPNPV
;
A
#
# COMPACT_ATOMS: atom_id res chain seq x y z
N MET A 1 -2.85 18.19 6.06
CA MET A 1 -2.61 17.02 5.17
C MET A 1 -2.77 17.45 3.72
N GLU A 2 -1.87 17.02 2.85
CA GLU A 2 -2.00 17.17 1.39
C GLU A 2 -2.90 16.07 0.84
N TYR A 3 -3.66 16.40 -0.22
CA TYR A 3 -4.51 15.44 -0.95
C TYR A 3 -4.11 15.40 -2.41
N ARG A 4 -4.08 14.21 -2.99
CA ARG A 4 -3.78 13.98 -4.41
C ARG A 4 -4.88 13.20 -5.09
N HIS A 5 -5.03 13.37 -6.39
CA HIS A 5 -5.90 12.49 -7.16
C HIS A 5 -5.35 11.05 -7.16
N LEU A 6 -6.23 10.08 -7.02
CA LEU A 6 -5.89 8.66 -7.16
C LEU A 6 -5.81 8.33 -8.65
N GLY A 7 -4.60 8.43 -9.21
CA GLY A 7 -4.40 8.35 -10.64
C GLY A 7 -5.16 9.44 -11.40
N ARG A 8 -5.74 9.09 -12.54
CA ARG A 8 -6.61 9.98 -13.35
C ARG A 8 -8.08 9.86 -12.95
N SER A 9 -8.38 9.46 -11.71
CA SER A 9 -9.76 9.45 -11.21
C SER A 9 -10.14 10.78 -10.57
N GLY A 10 -11.44 10.98 -10.34
CA GLY A 10 -11.94 12.13 -9.59
C GLY A 10 -11.75 12.02 -8.07
N LEU A 11 -11.34 10.84 -7.57
CA LEU A 11 -11.14 10.61 -6.15
C LEU A 11 -9.85 11.29 -5.66
N LYS A 12 -9.97 12.13 -4.65
CA LYS A 12 -8.81 12.67 -3.91
C LYS A 12 -8.58 11.86 -2.64
N VAL A 13 -7.33 11.47 -2.43
CA VAL A 13 -6.89 10.71 -1.25
C VAL A 13 -5.82 11.49 -0.48
N PRO A 14 -5.72 11.34 0.84
CA PRO A 14 -4.61 11.92 1.59
C PRO A 14 -3.30 11.25 1.19
N VAL A 15 -2.21 12.01 1.18
CA VAL A 15 -0.87 11.47 0.79
C VAL A 15 -0.36 10.40 1.75
N LEU A 16 -0.88 10.34 2.98
CA LEU A 16 -0.73 9.21 3.91
C LEU A 16 -2.10 8.58 4.17
N SER A 17 -2.17 7.26 4.13
CA SER A 17 -3.32 6.46 4.55
C SER A 17 -2.93 5.53 5.69
N PHE A 18 -3.89 5.12 6.50
CA PHE A 18 -3.63 4.27 7.66
C PHE A 18 -3.97 2.81 7.37
N GLY A 19 -2.96 1.93 7.48
CA GLY A 19 -3.10 0.49 7.28
C GLY A 19 -3.51 -0.24 8.55
N THR A 20 -4.53 -1.07 8.48
CA THR A 20 -5.11 -1.81 9.62
C THR A 20 -4.52 -3.21 9.83
N GLY A 21 -3.37 -3.52 9.23
CA GLY A 21 -2.72 -4.83 9.39
C GLY A 21 -2.36 -5.20 10.85
N THR A 22 -2.32 -4.21 11.75
CA THR A 22 -2.10 -4.41 13.19
C THR A 22 -3.38 -4.70 13.97
N PHE A 23 -4.56 -4.61 13.35
CA PHE A 23 -5.84 -4.76 14.04
C PHE A 23 -6.21 -6.22 14.23
N GLY A 24 -6.72 -6.56 15.42
CA GLY A 24 -7.27 -7.87 15.77
C GLY A 24 -6.25 -8.93 16.20
N GLY A 25 -5.04 -8.99 15.60
CA GLY A 25 -3.94 -9.88 16.02
C GLY A 25 -4.24 -11.38 16.00
N LYS A 26 -5.12 -11.86 15.11
CA LYS A 26 -5.44 -13.28 14.98
C LYS A 26 -4.50 -14.00 14.03
N GLY A 27 -4.04 -15.19 14.46
CA GLY A 27 -3.08 -16.01 13.73
C GLY A 27 -1.63 -15.57 13.98
N GLU A 28 -0.69 -16.51 13.84
CA GLU A 28 0.73 -16.30 14.16
C GLU A 28 1.34 -15.12 13.37
N PHE A 29 1.06 -15.04 12.09
CA PHE A 29 1.58 -13.98 11.23
C PHE A 29 1.08 -12.58 11.64
N PHE A 30 -0.24 -12.39 11.80
CA PHE A 30 -0.79 -11.07 12.14
C PHE A 30 -0.55 -10.67 13.60
N SER A 31 -0.44 -11.64 14.53
CA SER A 31 -0.08 -11.35 15.92
C SER A 31 1.32 -10.72 16.04
N ALA A 32 2.24 -11.07 15.15
CA ALA A 32 3.57 -10.45 15.08
C ALA A 32 3.52 -8.96 14.60
N TRP A 33 2.43 -8.56 13.93
CA TRP A 33 2.23 -7.17 13.49
C TRP A 33 1.62 -6.30 14.59
N GLY A 34 0.68 -6.85 15.35
CA GLY A 34 0.00 -6.17 16.44
C GLY A 34 -1.29 -6.90 16.84
N SER A 35 -1.90 -6.40 17.89
CA SER A 35 -3.17 -6.92 18.43
C SER A 35 -4.11 -5.78 18.82
N THR A 36 -4.07 -4.68 18.08
CA THR A 36 -4.87 -3.48 18.31
C THR A 36 -6.36 -3.81 18.41
N ASP A 37 -6.96 -3.54 19.54
CA ASP A 37 -8.39 -3.71 19.78
C ASP A 37 -9.20 -2.49 19.31
N VAL A 38 -10.52 -2.52 19.51
CA VAL A 38 -11.43 -1.45 19.09
C VAL A 38 -11.13 -0.13 19.81
N ALA A 39 -10.78 -0.16 21.11
CA ALA A 39 -10.55 1.04 21.90
C ALA A 39 -9.24 1.75 21.46
N GLU A 40 -8.20 0.96 21.24
CA GLU A 40 -6.91 1.44 20.71
C GLU A 40 -7.08 1.92 19.25
N ALA A 41 -7.82 1.17 18.42
CA ALA A 41 -8.10 1.55 17.04
C ALA A 41 -8.81 2.91 16.96
N ARG A 42 -9.80 3.17 17.84
CA ARG A 42 -10.48 4.48 17.93
C ARG A 42 -9.50 5.61 18.17
N LYS A 43 -8.58 5.47 19.13
CA LYS A 43 -7.56 6.48 19.44
C LYS A 43 -6.67 6.76 18.23
N LEU A 44 -6.20 5.72 17.55
CA LEU A 44 -5.36 5.86 16.36
C LEU A 44 -6.13 6.53 15.21
N ILE A 45 -7.40 6.18 15.02
CA ILE A 45 -8.28 6.78 14.01
C ILE A 45 -8.54 8.26 14.34
N ASP A 46 -8.77 8.63 15.62
CA ASP A 46 -8.91 10.02 16.04
C ASP A 46 -7.69 10.86 15.67
N ILE A 47 -6.49 10.35 15.98
CA ILE A 47 -5.21 11.00 15.62
C ILE A 47 -5.07 11.14 14.10
N CYS A 48 -5.46 10.12 13.34
CA CYS A 48 -5.47 10.17 11.88
C CYS A 48 -6.36 11.30 11.37
N LEU A 49 -7.62 11.35 11.83
CA LEU A 49 -8.61 12.34 11.40
C LEU A 49 -8.22 13.77 11.80
N GLU A 50 -7.70 13.97 13.01
CA GLU A 50 -7.14 15.26 13.46
C GLU A 50 -5.99 15.73 12.55
N ALA A 51 -5.18 14.82 12.05
CA ALA A 51 -4.09 15.11 11.10
C ALA A 51 -4.57 15.22 9.65
N GLY A 52 -5.86 14.97 9.36
CA GLY A 52 -6.44 14.95 8.01
C GLY A 52 -6.18 13.67 7.23
N VAL A 53 -5.84 12.57 7.89
CA VAL A 53 -5.78 11.22 7.29
C VAL A 53 -7.14 10.58 7.46
N ASN A 54 -7.92 10.50 6.38
CA ASN A 54 -9.27 9.94 6.38
C ASN A 54 -9.40 8.66 5.54
N MET A 55 -8.29 8.13 5.00
CA MET A 55 -8.27 6.87 4.26
C MET A 55 -7.70 5.75 5.11
N PHE A 56 -8.48 4.67 5.26
CA PHE A 56 -8.15 3.49 6.05
C PHE A 56 -8.09 2.25 5.13
N ASP A 57 -6.95 1.56 5.14
CA ASP A 57 -6.69 0.41 4.26
C ASP A 57 -6.69 -0.91 5.04
N SER A 58 -7.56 -1.83 4.66
CA SER A 58 -7.73 -3.15 5.25
C SER A 58 -7.62 -4.27 4.20
N ALA A 59 -7.91 -5.50 4.59
CA ALA A 59 -8.12 -6.65 3.71
C ALA A 59 -8.92 -7.75 4.44
N ASP A 60 -9.61 -8.58 3.68
CA ASP A 60 -10.42 -9.70 4.18
C ASP A 60 -9.61 -10.73 4.96
N ILE A 61 -8.33 -10.92 4.57
CA ILE A 61 -7.44 -11.88 5.25
C ILE A 61 -6.75 -11.31 6.49
N TYR A 62 -6.77 -9.98 6.71
CA TYR A 62 -6.10 -9.40 7.87
C TYR A 62 -6.77 -9.89 9.16
N SER A 63 -5.99 -10.65 9.95
CA SER A 63 -6.49 -11.32 11.16
C SER A 63 -7.78 -12.11 10.91
N ALA A 64 -7.89 -12.80 9.76
CA ALA A 64 -9.06 -13.56 9.31
C ALA A 64 -10.37 -12.73 9.32
N GLY A 65 -10.31 -11.50 8.80
CA GLY A 65 -11.42 -10.55 8.72
C GLY A 65 -11.65 -9.73 9.98
N SER A 66 -10.92 -10.01 11.09
CA SER A 66 -11.10 -9.25 12.33
C SER A 66 -10.62 -7.82 12.19
N ALA A 67 -9.64 -7.53 11.31
CA ALA A 67 -9.18 -6.17 11.07
C ALA A 67 -10.30 -5.27 10.52
N GLU A 68 -11.10 -5.78 9.58
CA GLU A 68 -12.27 -5.05 9.06
C GLU A 68 -13.35 -4.86 10.13
N SER A 69 -13.58 -5.88 10.98
CA SER A 69 -14.55 -5.79 12.09
C SER A 69 -14.12 -4.75 13.14
N VAL A 70 -12.83 -4.75 13.50
CA VAL A 70 -12.27 -3.74 14.43
C VAL A 70 -12.37 -2.34 13.82
N LEU A 71 -12.05 -2.17 12.53
CA LEU A 71 -12.19 -0.90 11.83
C LEU A 71 -13.64 -0.44 11.83
N GLY A 72 -14.60 -1.31 11.45
CA GLY A 72 -16.03 -1.00 11.41
C GLY A 72 -16.57 -0.51 12.76
N GLU A 73 -16.25 -1.22 13.85
CA GLU A 73 -16.64 -0.80 15.20
C GLU A 73 -15.92 0.48 15.67
N ALA A 74 -14.66 0.69 15.27
CA ALA A 74 -13.91 1.86 15.65
C ALA A 74 -14.39 3.15 14.96
N ILE A 75 -14.89 3.06 13.73
CA ILE A 75 -15.45 4.22 12.99
C ILE A 75 -16.94 4.45 13.25
N LYS A 76 -17.60 3.57 13.98
CA LYS A 76 -19.04 3.65 14.25
C LYS A 76 -19.43 4.98 14.89
N GLY A 77 -20.48 5.61 14.36
CA GLY A 77 -20.97 6.92 14.78
C GLY A 77 -20.28 8.12 14.12
N ARG A 78 -19.31 7.90 13.24
CA ARG A 78 -18.71 8.95 12.41
C ARG A 78 -19.45 9.09 11.08
N PRO A 79 -19.48 10.29 10.47
CA PRO A 79 -20.02 10.48 9.13
C PRO A 79 -19.26 9.58 8.14
N ARG A 80 -19.99 8.66 7.48
CA ARG A 80 -19.40 7.68 6.58
C ARG A 80 -18.80 8.31 5.32
N ASP A 81 -19.41 9.38 4.85
CA ASP A 81 -19.01 10.14 3.67
C ASP A 81 -17.74 10.98 3.86
N GLU A 82 -17.32 11.19 5.11
CA GLU A 82 -16.03 11.83 5.42
C GLU A 82 -14.84 10.83 5.40
N LEU A 83 -15.14 9.53 5.35
CA LEU A 83 -14.15 8.45 5.43
C LEU A 83 -13.95 7.78 4.07
N LEU A 84 -12.71 7.44 3.75
CA LEU A 84 -12.35 6.60 2.61
C LEU A 84 -11.92 5.23 3.12
N ILE A 85 -12.71 4.20 2.81
CA ILE A 85 -12.42 2.83 3.21
C ILE A 85 -11.91 2.05 2.00
N SER A 86 -10.71 1.52 2.14
CA SER A 86 -10.10 0.60 1.19
C SER A 86 -10.05 -0.80 1.80
N THR A 87 -10.46 -1.82 1.04
CA THR A 87 -10.23 -3.22 1.43
C THR A 87 -9.96 -4.09 0.22
N LYS A 88 -9.61 -5.35 0.46
CA LYS A 88 -9.09 -6.25 -0.56
C LYS A 88 -9.63 -7.67 -0.38
N ALA A 89 -9.72 -8.40 -1.51
CA ALA A 89 -9.89 -9.85 -1.52
C ALA A 89 -9.09 -10.47 -2.67
N THR A 90 -8.89 -11.73 -2.68
CA THR A 90 -8.33 -12.67 -3.67
C THR A 90 -7.64 -13.84 -2.98
N PHE A 91 -6.89 -13.58 -1.89
CA PHE A 91 -6.20 -14.62 -1.15
C PHE A 91 -7.21 -15.53 -0.45
N ARG A 92 -6.73 -16.72 -0.05
CA ARG A 92 -7.61 -17.70 0.59
C ARG A 92 -8.15 -17.20 1.93
N SER A 93 -9.47 -17.10 2.00
CA SER A 93 -10.20 -16.63 3.20
C SER A 93 -10.89 -17.74 3.98
N GLY A 94 -10.95 -18.97 3.42
CA GLY A 94 -11.62 -20.12 4.03
C GLY A 94 -11.07 -21.45 3.53
N LYS A 95 -11.76 -22.56 3.87
CA LYS A 95 -11.35 -23.94 3.53
C LYS A 95 -11.99 -24.46 2.25
N GLY A 96 -13.05 -23.81 1.74
CA GLY A 96 -13.77 -24.21 0.55
C GLY A 96 -12.95 -24.05 -0.73
N ALA A 97 -13.32 -24.78 -1.77
CA ALA A 97 -12.66 -24.71 -3.08
C ALA A 97 -12.77 -23.30 -3.69
N ASN A 98 -13.88 -22.60 -3.44
CA ASN A 98 -14.17 -21.28 -3.97
C ASN A 98 -13.86 -20.12 -2.99
N ASP A 99 -13.15 -20.39 -1.88
CA ASP A 99 -12.78 -19.36 -0.91
C ASP A 99 -11.43 -18.70 -1.28
N VAL A 100 -11.11 -18.61 -2.57
CA VAL A 100 -9.86 -18.05 -3.10
C VAL A 100 -10.06 -17.60 -4.55
N GLY A 101 -9.26 -16.64 -4.99
CA GLY A 101 -9.20 -16.19 -6.38
C GLY A 101 -10.10 -15.01 -6.67
N SER A 102 -10.32 -14.74 -7.95
CA SER A 102 -11.03 -13.56 -8.42
C SER A 102 -12.29 -13.92 -9.25
N SER A 103 -12.80 -15.14 -9.04
CA SER A 103 -14.05 -15.57 -9.66
C SER A 103 -15.24 -14.72 -9.20
N ARG A 104 -16.27 -14.64 -10.03
CA ARG A 104 -17.53 -13.98 -9.69
C ARG A 104 -18.11 -14.48 -8.36
N HIS A 105 -18.09 -15.80 -8.17
CA HIS A 105 -18.62 -16.43 -6.95
C HIS A 105 -17.89 -15.90 -5.72
N HIS A 106 -16.55 -15.89 -5.74
CA HIS A 106 -15.74 -15.45 -4.59
C HIS A 106 -15.84 -13.94 -4.35
N LEU A 107 -15.69 -13.12 -5.40
CA LEU A 107 -15.67 -11.66 -5.25
C LEU A 107 -16.97 -11.09 -4.71
N VAL A 108 -18.14 -11.57 -5.19
CA VAL A 108 -19.43 -11.13 -4.67
C VAL A 108 -19.56 -11.47 -3.18
N ALA A 109 -19.23 -12.71 -2.81
CA ALA A 109 -19.30 -13.16 -1.42
C ALA A 109 -18.31 -12.39 -0.52
N ALA A 110 -17.09 -12.12 -1.00
CA ALA A 110 -16.06 -11.40 -0.29
C ALA A 110 -16.44 -9.93 -0.03
N VAL A 111 -16.98 -9.23 -1.06
CA VAL A 111 -17.45 -7.85 -0.92
C VAL A 111 -18.62 -7.78 0.07
N ASP A 112 -19.61 -8.67 -0.02
CA ASP A 112 -20.73 -8.70 0.91
C ASP A 112 -20.29 -9.00 2.36
N ALA A 113 -19.30 -9.86 2.53
CA ALA A 113 -18.73 -10.16 3.83
C ALA A 113 -17.93 -8.95 4.39
N ALA A 114 -17.16 -8.26 3.55
CA ALA A 114 -16.43 -7.05 3.93
C ALA A 114 -17.40 -5.92 4.35
N LEU A 115 -18.47 -5.68 3.60
CA LEU A 115 -19.50 -4.69 3.94
C LEU A 115 -20.13 -4.98 5.31
N ARG A 116 -20.45 -6.25 5.58
CA ARG A 116 -20.97 -6.66 6.91
C ARG A 116 -19.97 -6.43 8.04
N ARG A 117 -18.67 -6.80 7.86
CA ARG A 117 -17.64 -6.62 8.87
C ARG A 117 -17.34 -5.15 9.12
N LEU A 118 -17.31 -4.34 8.07
CA LEU A 118 -17.08 -2.89 8.14
C LEU A 118 -18.31 -2.10 8.63
N GLY A 119 -19.51 -2.70 8.60
CA GLY A 119 -20.76 -2.04 8.99
C GLY A 119 -21.13 -0.86 8.08
N THR A 120 -20.93 -1.01 6.77
CA THR A 120 -21.17 0.03 5.77
C THR A 120 -21.83 -0.55 4.51
N ASP A 121 -22.49 0.31 3.74
CA ASP A 121 -23.19 -0.08 2.51
C ASP A 121 -22.30 0.00 1.26
N TYR A 122 -21.14 0.66 1.35
CA TYR A 122 -20.22 0.79 0.23
C TYR A 122 -18.76 0.84 0.68
N ILE A 123 -17.87 0.45 -0.23
CA ILE A 123 -16.40 0.53 -0.13
C ILE A 123 -15.93 1.60 -1.13
N ASP A 124 -15.07 2.52 -0.69
CA ASP A 124 -14.56 3.59 -1.55
C ASP A 124 -13.53 3.07 -2.56
N LEU A 125 -12.62 2.20 -2.15
CA LEU A 125 -11.65 1.54 -3.02
C LEU A 125 -11.59 0.05 -2.70
N PHE A 126 -12.05 -0.78 -3.62
CA PHE A 126 -11.88 -2.23 -3.52
C PHE A 126 -10.72 -2.69 -4.41
N GLN A 127 -9.83 -3.50 -3.88
CA GLN A 127 -8.65 -3.94 -4.59
C GLN A 127 -8.55 -5.46 -4.68
N LEU A 128 -8.16 -5.99 -5.84
CA LEU A 128 -7.69 -7.36 -5.90
C LEU A 128 -6.33 -7.44 -5.18
N HIS A 129 -6.22 -8.33 -4.19
CA HIS A 129 -5.03 -8.43 -3.34
C HIS A 129 -3.81 -9.06 -4.04
N GLY A 130 -4.04 -9.76 -5.14
CA GLY A 130 -3.07 -10.36 -6.02
C GLY A 130 -3.72 -10.77 -7.34
N PHE A 131 -2.90 -11.10 -8.34
CA PHE A 131 -3.39 -11.61 -9.61
C PHE A 131 -3.83 -13.07 -9.47
N ASP A 132 -4.99 -13.40 -10.05
CA ASP A 132 -5.49 -14.76 -10.16
C ASP A 132 -5.37 -15.24 -11.63
N ALA A 133 -4.43 -16.12 -11.89
CA ALA A 133 -4.19 -16.69 -13.21
C ALA A 133 -5.24 -17.75 -13.62
N SER A 134 -6.05 -18.21 -12.67
CA SER A 134 -7.06 -19.27 -12.89
C SER A 134 -8.41 -18.73 -13.33
N THR A 135 -8.66 -17.44 -13.11
CA THR A 135 -9.92 -16.78 -13.51
C THR A 135 -9.71 -15.89 -14.73
N PRO A 136 -10.55 -15.99 -15.77
CA PRO A 136 -10.50 -15.05 -16.89
C PRO A 136 -10.63 -13.60 -16.41
N VAL A 137 -9.78 -12.72 -16.94
CA VAL A 137 -9.80 -11.29 -16.57
C VAL A 137 -11.14 -10.64 -16.87
N GLU A 138 -11.79 -11.08 -17.95
CA GLU A 138 -13.13 -10.64 -18.38
C GLU A 138 -14.18 -10.93 -17.31
N GLU A 139 -14.18 -12.13 -16.70
CA GLU A 139 -15.10 -12.50 -15.62
C GLU A 139 -14.87 -11.62 -14.38
N THR A 140 -13.62 -11.46 -13.99
CA THR A 140 -13.23 -10.64 -12.85
C THR A 140 -13.69 -9.19 -13.02
N LEU A 141 -13.38 -8.57 -14.17
CA LEU A 141 -13.73 -7.17 -14.43
C LEU A 141 -15.24 -6.96 -14.60
N ALA A 142 -15.95 -7.87 -15.28
CA ALA A 142 -17.40 -7.80 -15.38
C ALA A 142 -18.07 -7.88 -13.99
N THR A 143 -17.53 -8.73 -13.11
CA THR A 143 -18.01 -8.83 -11.72
C THR A 143 -17.79 -7.55 -10.93
N LEU A 144 -16.60 -6.96 -11.03
CA LEU A 144 -16.29 -5.71 -10.35
C LEU A 144 -17.13 -4.55 -10.90
N ASP A 145 -17.36 -4.49 -12.20
CA ASP A 145 -18.24 -3.50 -12.84
C ASP A 145 -19.70 -3.62 -12.34
N ASP A 146 -20.22 -4.84 -12.24
CA ASP A 146 -21.55 -5.09 -11.65
C ASP A 146 -21.64 -4.59 -10.21
N LEU A 147 -20.61 -4.81 -9.40
CA LEU A 147 -20.53 -4.33 -7.99
C LEU A 147 -20.43 -2.81 -7.91
N VAL A 148 -19.75 -2.17 -8.87
CA VAL A 148 -19.70 -0.70 -8.99
C VAL A 148 -21.08 -0.17 -9.38
N ARG A 149 -21.73 -0.75 -10.40
CA ARG A 149 -23.10 -0.37 -10.84
C ARG A 149 -24.13 -0.57 -9.74
N ALA A 150 -23.97 -1.61 -8.92
CA ALA A 150 -24.82 -1.86 -7.75
C ALA A 150 -24.57 -0.87 -6.60
N GLY A 151 -23.57 0.00 -6.71
CA GLY A 151 -23.24 1.00 -5.69
C GLY A 151 -22.51 0.44 -4.46
N LYS A 152 -22.11 -0.83 -4.47
CA LYS A 152 -21.31 -1.45 -3.39
C LYS A 152 -19.86 -1.01 -3.40
N LEU A 153 -19.31 -0.70 -4.57
CA LEU A 153 -17.96 -0.20 -4.76
C LEU A 153 -17.99 1.17 -5.44
N ARG A 154 -17.11 2.08 -5.03
CA ARG A 154 -16.95 3.39 -5.70
C ARG A 154 -15.85 3.35 -6.76
N TYR A 155 -14.69 2.86 -6.39
CA TYR A 155 -13.52 2.71 -7.26
C TYR A 155 -12.93 1.31 -7.09
N ILE A 156 -12.27 0.83 -8.13
CA ILE A 156 -11.57 -0.46 -8.12
C ILE A 156 -10.08 -0.28 -8.37
N GLY A 157 -9.29 -1.14 -7.79
CA GLY A 157 -7.83 -1.17 -7.93
C GLY A 157 -7.28 -2.59 -7.87
N VAL A 158 -5.99 -2.69 -7.93
CA VAL A 158 -5.25 -3.95 -7.79
C VAL A 158 -4.09 -3.79 -6.83
N SER A 159 -3.61 -4.91 -6.29
CA SER A 159 -2.37 -4.99 -5.52
C SER A 159 -1.52 -6.14 -6.04
N ASN A 160 -0.20 -5.96 -6.03
CA ASN A 160 0.76 -7.01 -6.39
C ASN A 160 0.59 -7.58 -7.81
N PHE A 161 0.17 -6.77 -8.76
CA PHE A 161 0.15 -7.12 -10.17
C PHE A 161 1.51 -6.77 -10.81
N SER A 162 1.96 -7.58 -11.78
CA SER A 162 3.00 -7.16 -12.72
C SER A 162 2.42 -6.19 -13.75
N GLY A 163 3.27 -5.48 -14.48
CA GLY A 163 2.82 -4.51 -15.47
C GLY A 163 1.97 -5.15 -16.57
N TRP A 164 2.35 -6.35 -17.07
CA TRP A 164 1.55 -7.02 -18.11
C TRP A 164 0.17 -7.47 -17.62
N HIS A 165 0.05 -7.89 -16.34
CA HIS A 165 -1.25 -8.22 -15.73
C HIS A 165 -2.17 -6.99 -15.68
N LEU A 166 -1.61 -5.87 -15.21
CA LEU A 166 -2.34 -4.62 -15.12
C LEU A 166 -2.72 -4.11 -16.51
N MET A 167 -1.77 -4.07 -17.47
CA MET A 167 -2.05 -3.62 -18.83
C MET A 167 -3.09 -4.48 -19.54
N LYS A 168 -3.00 -5.82 -19.40
CA LYS A 168 -4.04 -6.74 -19.93
C LYS A 168 -5.42 -6.40 -19.37
N SER A 169 -5.52 -6.18 -18.08
CA SER A 169 -6.78 -5.85 -17.41
C SER A 169 -7.34 -4.51 -17.88
N LEU A 170 -6.49 -3.49 -18.01
CA LEU A 170 -6.90 -2.17 -18.51
C LEU A 170 -7.40 -2.24 -19.96
N ALA A 171 -6.73 -3.02 -20.83
CA ALA A 171 -7.16 -3.24 -22.20
C ALA A 171 -8.52 -3.98 -22.30
N VAL A 172 -8.78 -4.93 -21.40
CA VAL A 172 -10.09 -5.61 -21.31
C VAL A 172 -11.17 -4.63 -20.84
N SER A 173 -10.90 -3.80 -19.82
CA SER A 173 -11.85 -2.77 -19.38
C SER A 173 -12.21 -1.81 -20.52
N GLU A 174 -11.23 -1.33 -21.26
CA GLU A 174 -11.45 -0.42 -22.39
C GLU A 174 -12.27 -1.08 -23.52
N ARG A 175 -11.88 -2.30 -23.91
CA ARG A 175 -12.57 -3.07 -24.97
C ARG A 175 -14.04 -3.31 -24.67
N HIS A 176 -14.39 -3.57 -23.42
CA HIS A 176 -15.73 -3.96 -23.00
C HIS A 176 -16.53 -2.86 -22.30
N GLY A 177 -15.97 -1.63 -22.18
CA GLY A 177 -16.62 -0.51 -21.49
C GLY A 177 -16.87 -0.77 -20.00
N LEU A 178 -15.98 -1.51 -19.34
CA LEU A 178 -16.09 -1.87 -17.92
C LEU A 178 -15.36 -0.86 -17.03
N ALA A 179 -15.66 -0.87 -15.74
CA ALA A 179 -14.95 -0.10 -14.75
C ALA A 179 -13.44 -0.38 -14.84
N ARG A 180 -12.64 0.68 -14.67
CA ARG A 180 -11.20 0.67 -14.87
C ARG A 180 -10.47 0.72 -13.53
N TYR A 181 -9.40 -0.01 -13.37
CA TYR A 181 -8.53 0.13 -12.20
C TYR A 181 -7.91 1.52 -12.17
N VAL A 182 -8.12 2.24 -11.06
CA VAL A 182 -7.59 3.59 -10.84
C VAL A 182 -6.36 3.59 -9.93
N ALA A 183 -6.15 2.49 -9.19
CA ALA A 183 -5.08 2.35 -8.22
C ALA A 183 -4.32 1.03 -8.39
N HIS A 184 -3.01 1.09 -8.15
CA HIS A 184 -2.17 -0.07 -7.94
C HIS A 184 -1.51 0.03 -6.56
N GLN A 185 -1.90 -0.84 -5.63
CA GLN A 185 -1.21 -0.93 -4.35
C GLN A 185 0.03 -1.81 -4.52
N ALA A 186 1.21 -1.18 -4.45
CA ALA A 186 2.49 -1.80 -4.77
C ALA A 186 3.50 -1.67 -3.63
N TYR A 187 4.39 -2.67 -3.49
CA TYR A 187 5.58 -2.54 -2.67
C TYR A 187 6.50 -1.49 -3.28
N TYR A 188 6.85 -0.49 -2.49
CA TYR A 188 7.81 0.53 -2.90
C TYR A 188 8.48 1.16 -1.68
N SER A 189 9.80 1.17 -1.68
CA SER A 189 10.62 1.76 -0.62
C SER A 189 12.05 1.99 -1.11
N LEU A 190 12.87 2.70 -0.35
CA LEU A 190 14.30 2.87 -0.64
C LEU A 190 15.10 1.54 -0.67
N VAL A 191 14.56 0.45 -0.12
CA VAL A 191 15.16 -0.89 -0.20
C VAL A 191 14.41 -1.85 -1.12
N GLY A 192 13.48 -1.32 -1.95
CA GLY A 192 12.71 -2.09 -2.91
C GLY A 192 12.17 -1.17 -4.00
N ARG A 193 12.99 -0.89 -5.01
CA ARG A 193 12.73 0.09 -6.09
C ARG A 193 12.25 -0.54 -7.39
N ASP A 194 11.90 -1.84 -7.39
CA ASP A 194 11.46 -2.56 -8.61
C ASP A 194 10.21 -1.94 -9.25
N TYR A 195 9.37 -1.28 -8.43
CA TYR A 195 8.21 -0.51 -8.89
C TYR A 195 8.55 0.51 -10.00
N GLU A 196 9.74 1.10 -9.97
CA GLU A 196 10.18 2.14 -10.91
C GLU A 196 10.45 1.61 -12.32
N TRP A 197 10.65 0.30 -12.48
CA TRP A 197 11.12 -0.25 -13.75
C TRP A 197 9.99 -0.43 -14.76
N GLU A 198 8.83 -0.85 -14.32
CA GLU A 198 7.68 -1.15 -15.17
C GLU A 198 6.39 -0.49 -14.68
N LEU A 199 6.11 -0.60 -13.39
CA LEU A 199 4.82 -0.19 -12.83
C LEU A 199 4.63 1.32 -12.77
N MET A 200 5.69 2.07 -12.47
CA MET A 200 5.64 3.53 -12.47
C MET A 200 5.47 4.09 -13.89
N PRO A 201 6.26 3.69 -14.92
CA PRO A 201 6.00 4.09 -16.31
C PRO A 201 4.60 3.75 -16.78
N LEU A 202 4.09 2.55 -16.47
CA LEU A 202 2.72 2.15 -16.79
C LEU A 202 1.70 3.06 -16.06
N GLY A 203 1.93 3.36 -14.79
CA GLY A 203 1.07 4.24 -14.00
C GLY A 203 1.00 5.65 -14.60
N ILE A 204 2.12 6.20 -15.09
CA ILE A 204 2.19 7.49 -15.78
C ILE A 204 1.39 7.44 -17.08
N ASP A 205 1.63 6.43 -17.91
CA ASP A 205 0.99 6.27 -19.22
C ASP A 205 -0.52 6.05 -19.10
N GLN A 206 -0.92 5.11 -18.23
CA GLN A 206 -2.31 4.69 -18.08
C GLN A 206 -3.10 5.49 -17.05
N GLY A 207 -2.47 6.40 -16.31
CA GLY A 207 -3.14 7.20 -15.28
C GLY A 207 -3.59 6.38 -14.06
N VAL A 208 -2.83 5.35 -13.68
CA VAL A 208 -3.07 4.53 -12.47
C VAL A 208 -2.21 5.06 -11.34
N GLY A 209 -2.83 5.41 -10.21
CA GLY A 209 -2.14 5.94 -9.04
C GLY A 209 -1.54 4.82 -8.17
N ALA A 210 -0.36 5.08 -7.61
CA ALA A 210 0.23 4.17 -6.64
C ALA A 210 -0.29 4.42 -5.23
N VAL A 211 -0.69 3.35 -4.57
CA VAL A 211 -0.88 3.27 -3.13
C VAL A 211 0.25 2.40 -2.59
N VAL A 212 1.20 3.01 -1.86
CA VAL A 212 2.43 2.31 -1.48
C VAL A 212 2.23 1.51 -0.20
N TRP A 213 2.44 0.18 -0.26
CA TRP A 213 2.49 -0.65 0.94
C TRP A 213 3.93 -0.93 1.39
N SER A 214 4.10 -1.14 2.70
CA SER A 214 5.41 -1.38 3.35
C SER A 214 6.48 -0.31 3.03
N PRO A 215 6.14 0.98 3.13
CA PRO A 215 7.04 2.09 2.74
C PRO A 215 8.35 2.13 3.53
N LEU A 216 8.38 1.53 4.71
CA LEU A 216 9.55 1.40 5.56
C LEU A 216 10.25 0.03 5.41
N GLY A 217 10.11 -0.65 4.26
CA GLY A 217 10.82 -1.89 3.95
C GLY A 217 10.59 -3.00 4.96
N TRP A 218 9.32 -3.29 5.33
CA TRP A 218 8.95 -4.30 6.33
C TRP A 218 9.45 -3.98 7.74
N GLY A 219 9.64 -2.68 8.06
CA GLY A 219 10.18 -2.19 9.33
C GLY A 219 11.71 -2.05 9.38
N ARG A 220 12.39 -2.27 8.25
CA ARG A 220 13.85 -2.12 8.16
C ARG A 220 14.31 -0.66 8.19
N LEU A 221 13.53 0.26 7.63
CA LEU A 221 13.85 1.69 7.54
C LEU A 221 13.31 2.51 8.73
N THR A 222 13.41 1.94 9.93
CA THR A 222 12.99 2.61 11.17
C THR A 222 14.15 3.28 11.93
N GLY A 223 15.39 3.16 11.44
CA GLY A 223 16.60 3.63 12.09
C GLY A 223 17.04 2.77 13.29
N LYS A 224 16.38 1.61 13.51
CA LYS A 224 16.68 0.69 14.61
C LYS A 224 17.62 -0.45 14.21
N ILE A 225 17.80 -0.69 12.91
CA ILE A 225 18.65 -1.75 12.36
C ILE A 225 19.90 -1.08 11.81
N ARG A 226 21.06 -1.49 12.31
CA ARG A 226 22.36 -0.89 11.97
C ARG A 226 23.43 -1.96 11.79
N ARG A 227 24.43 -1.63 11.00
CA ARG A 227 25.60 -2.51 10.76
C ARG A 227 26.25 -2.92 12.09
N GLY A 228 26.50 -4.22 12.23
CA GLY A 228 27.19 -4.77 13.39
C GLY A 228 26.40 -4.77 14.70
N GLN A 229 25.12 -4.41 14.67
CA GLN A 229 24.24 -4.47 15.84
C GLN A 229 23.21 -5.60 15.73
N PRO A 230 22.82 -6.24 16.84
CA PRO A 230 21.76 -7.24 16.84
C PRO A 230 20.42 -6.59 16.47
N LEU A 231 19.51 -7.39 15.92
CA LEU A 231 18.13 -6.94 15.67
C LEU A 231 17.47 -6.50 16.99
N PRO A 232 16.64 -5.45 16.96
CA PRO A 232 15.87 -5.03 18.13
C PRO A 232 15.00 -6.20 18.68
N ALA A 233 14.94 -6.34 19.99
CA ALA A 233 14.22 -7.44 20.66
C ALA A 233 12.73 -7.51 20.27
N ASN A 234 12.10 -6.37 19.94
CA ASN A 234 10.71 -6.29 19.50
C ASN A 234 10.57 -6.24 17.96
N SER A 235 11.61 -6.61 17.21
CA SER A 235 11.54 -6.71 15.75
C SER A 235 10.64 -7.88 15.34
N ARG A 236 9.78 -7.65 14.35
CA ARG A 236 8.98 -8.72 13.73
C ARG A 236 9.76 -9.54 12.69
N LEU A 237 10.93 -9.07 12.27
CA LEU A 237 11.71 -9.71 11.22
C LEU A 237 12.04 -11.18 11.50
N PRO A 238 12.41 -11.61 12.73
CA PRO A 238 12.69 -13.03 12.98
C PRO A 238 11.52 -13.96 12.69
N VAL A 239 10.28 -13.45 12.77
CA VAL A 239 9.06 -14.25 12.55
C VAL A 239 8.52 -14.08 11.12
N THR A 240 8.79 -12.95 10.47
CA THR A 240 8.08 -12.57 9.23
C THR A 240 9.02 -12.28 8.04
N ALA A 241 10.34 -12.44 8.20
CA ALA A 241 11.31 -12.08 7.15
C ALA A 241 11.11 -12.89 5.86
N ASP A 242 10.81 -14.18 5.98
CA ASP A 242 10.62 -15.09 4.84
C ASP A 242 9.37 -14.78 4.00
N MET A 243 8.42 -14.05 4.57
CA MET A 243 7.20 -13.58 3.90
C MET A 243 7.30 -12.13 3.41
N GLY A 244 8.37 -11.44 3.82
CA GLY A 244 8.64 -10.06 3.43
C GLY A 244 9.51 -9.95 2.18
N PRO A 245 9.70 -8.72 1.66
CA PRO A 245 10.58 -8.51 0.52
C PRO A 245 12.03 -8.87 0.89
N PRO A 246 12.75 -9.58 0.00
CA PRO A 246 14.16 -9.86 0.20
C PRO A 246 14.97 -8.56 0.10
N VAL A 247 15.76 -8.26 1.11
CA VAL A 247 16.61 -7.05 1.15
C VAL A 247 18.03 -7.46 1.55
N PRO A 248 19.03 -7.30 0.66
CA PRO A 248 20.41 -7.55 0.99
C PRO A 248 20.91 -6.61 2.12
N ASP A 249 21.65 -7.14 3.07
CA ASP A 249 22.13 -6.38 4.24
C ASP A 249 22.96 -5.16 3.83
N GLU A 250 23.85 -5.29 2.85
CA GLU A 250 24.66 -4.18 2.37
C GLU A 250 23.84 -3.03 1.77
N LEU A 251 22.76 -3.35 1.06
CA LEU A 251 21.81 -2.35 0.56
C LEU A 251 21.11 -1.67 1.74
N LEU A 252 20.64 -2.46 2.70
CA LEU A 252 19.96 -1.94 3.89
C LEU A 252 20.83 -0.95 4.66
N TYR A 253 22.06 -1.35 4.97
CA TYR A 253 22.97 -0.51 5.77
C TYR A 253 23.34 0.78 5.05
N ARG A 254 23.66 0.70 3.76
CA ARG A 254 23.97 1.88 2.94
C ARG A 254 22.80 2.86 2.90
N VAL A 255 21.56 2.35 2.76
CA VAL A 255 20.35 3.19 2.76
C VAL A 255 20.09 3.80 4.13
N VAL A 256 20.25 3.04 5.22
CA VAL A 256 20.02 3.55 6.58
C VAL A 256 21.05 4.62 6.92
N GLU A 257 22.32 4.44 6.58
CA GLU A 257 23.40 5.41 6.78
C GLU A 257 23.10 6.73 6.03
N ALA A 258 22.63 6.66 4.79
CA ALA A 258 22.22 7.84 4.03
C ALA A 258 20.98 8.54 4.64
N LEU A 259 20.00 7.75 5.09
CA LEU A 259 18.82 8.29 5.77
C LEU A 259 19.16 8.99 7.10
N GLU A 260 20.13 8.45 7.87
CA GLU A 260 20.60 9.07 9.11
C GLU A 260 21.31 10.41 8.83
N LYS A 261 22.16 10.44 7.80
CA LYS A 261 22.86 11.66 7.39
C LYS A 261 21.86 12.75 6.96
N VAL A 262 20.97 12.44 6.01
CA VAL A 262 19.97 13.39 5.53
C VAL A 262 19.03 13.79 6.67
N GLY A 263 18.64 12.85 7.53
CA GLY A 263 17.80 13.12 8.70
C GLY A 263 18.42 14.14 9.66
N ALA A 264 19.72 14.03 9.90
CA ALA A 264 20.47 14.99 10.74
C ALA A 264 20.49 16.40 10.11
N GLU A 265 20.64 16.50 8.79
CA GLU A 265 20.64 17.78 8.07
C GLU A 265 19.29 18.51 8.17
N VAL A 266 18.17 17.75 8.06
CA VAL A 266 16.80 18.33 8.02
C VAL A 266 16.10 18.32 9.39
N GLY A 267 16.73 17.78 10.42
CA GLY A 267 16.14 17.65 11.76
C GLY A 267 14.94 16.69 11.79
N LYS A 268 14.99 15.60 10.99
CA LYS A 268 13.93 14.60 10.88
C LYS A 268 14.44 13.20 11.17
N THR A 269 13.53 12.30 11.57
CA THR A 269 13.88 10.91 11.85
C THR A 269 14.02 10.10 10.56
N VAL A 270 14.77 8.99 10.63
CA VAL A 270 14.95 8.05 9.51
C VAL A 270 13.62 7.65 8.83
N PRO A 271 12.57 7.20 9.56
CA PRO A 271 11.29 6.87 8.92
C PRO A 271 10.62 8.10 8.29
N GLN A 272 10.71 9.29 8.87
CA GLN A 272 10.14 10.49 8.26
C GLN A 272 10.81 10.85 6.94
N VAL A 273 12.13 10.74 6.86
CA VAL A 273 12.89 10.97 5.61
C VAL A 273 12.54 9.92 4.56
N ALA A 274 12.46 8.64 4.94
CA ALA A 274 12.10 7.56 4.02
C ALA A 274 10.68 7.71 3.45
N LEU A 275 9.71 8.09 4.28
CA LEU A 275 8.34 8.38 3.85
C LEU A 275 8.27 9.62 2.96
N ASN A 276 8.96 10.71 3.33
CA ASN A 276 8.99 11.94 2.55
C ASN A 276 9.60 11.74 1.16
N TRP A 277 10.63 10.89 1.04
CA TRP A 277 11.19 10.50 -0.24
C TRP A 277 10.13 9.86 -1.16
N LEU A 278 9.29 8.95 -0.65
CA LEU A 278 8.19 8.33 -1.39
C LEU A 278 7.14 9.36 -1.83
N LEU A 279 6.82 10.33 -0.98
CA LEU A 279 5.83 11.37 -1.29
C LEU A 279 6.24 12.26 -2.46
N GLN A 280 7.53 12.28 -2.83
CA GLN A 280 8.04 13.05 -3.97
C GLN A 280 8.16 12.21 -5.25
N ARG A 281 7.70 10.94 -5.24
CA ARG A 281 7.79 10.08 -6.42
C ARG A 281 6.59 10.23 -7.35
N PRO A 282 6.83 10.21 -8.67
CA PRO A 282 5.74 10.16 -9.66
C PRO A 282 4.78 9.01 -9.36
N THR A 283 3.51 9.20 -9.70
CA THR A 283 2.40 8.26 -9.50
C THR A 283 2.00 7.98 -8.05
N VAL A 284 2.83 8.27 -7.05
CA VAL A 284 2.49 8.03 -5.64
C VAL A 284 1.34 8.95 -5.20
N SER A 285 0.15 8.39 -5.11
CA SER A 285 -1.05 9.09 -4.63
C SER A 285 -1.18 9.02 -3.11
N SER A 286 -0.85 7.87 -2.51
CA SER A 286 -0.91 7.68 -1.05
C SER A 286 0.11 6.66 -0.58
N VAL A 287 0.62 6.84 0.63
CA VAL A 287 1.54 5.91 1.29
C VAL A 287 0.84 5.32 2.52
N VAL A 288 0.69 3.99 2.54
CA VAL A 288 0.04 3.27 3.66
C VAL A 288 1.02 3.14 4.81
N VAL A 289 0.75 3.84 5.90
CA VAL A 289 1.52 3.74 7.13
C VAL A 289 0.76 2.91 8.17
N GLY A 290 1.45 1.99 8.82
CA GLY A 290 0.95 1.26 9.98
C GLY A 290 1.57 1.80 11.27
N ALA A 291 0.86 1.65 12.39
CA ALA A 291 1.39 1.95 13.71
C ALA A 291 0.81 0.96 14.73
N ARG A 292 1.61 0.61 15.75
CA ARG A 292 1.18 -0.20 16.90
C ARG A 292 0.71 0.66 18.05
N ASP A 293 1.16 1.92 18.06
CA ASP A 293 0.91 2.87 19.14
C ASP A 293 0.88 4.31 18.60
N GLU A 294 0.43 5.23 19.44
CA GLU A 294 0.32 6.65 19.13
C GLU A 294 1.66 7.29 18.76
N ALA A 295 2.75 6.93 19.45
CA ALA A 295 4.06 7.52 19.21
C ALA A 295 4.58 7.20 17.80
N GLN A 296 4.42 5.94 17.36
CA GLN A 296 4.76 5.52 15.99
C GLN A 296 3.89 6.24 14.96
N LEU A 297 2.58 6.37 15.21
CA LEU A 297 1.67 7.06 14.30
C LEU A 297 2.07 8.53 14.15
N ARG A 298 2.26 9.26 15.25
CA ARG A 298 2.67 10.66 15.22
C ARG A 298 4.03 10.85 14.57
N GLN A 299 4.98 9.92 14.77
CA GLN A 299 6.25 9.93 14.08
C GLN A 299 6.06 9.82 12.57
N ASN A 300 5.24 8.89 12.08
CA ASN A 300 4.95 8.71 10.65
C ASN A 300 4.25 9.96 10.07
N LEU A 301 3.27 10.51 10.78
CA LEU A 301 2.57 11.74 10.38
C LEU A 301 3.50 12.95 10.23
N GLY A 302 4.62 12.99 10.96
CA GLY A 302 5.65 14.02 10.81
C GLY A 302 6.45 13.96 9.49
N ALA A 303 6.14 13.01 8.60
CA ALA A 303 6.75 12.92 7.26
C ALA A 303 6.18 13.96 6.27
N VAL A 304 5.05 14.59 6.57
CA VAL A 304 4.38 15.58 5.71
C VAL A 304 4.64 17.01 6.18
N GLY A 305 4.35 17.99 5.32
CA GLY A 305 4.48 19.42 5.62
C GLY A 305 5.87 20.01 5.40
N TRP A 306 6.76 19.25 4.79
CA TRP A 306 8.10 19.65 4.36
C TRP A 306 8.55 18.78 3.19
N ASN A 307 9.62 19.15 2.49
CA ASN A 307 10.15 18.38 1.36
C ASN A 307 11.67 18.27 1.44
N LEU A 308 12.19 17.12 1.01
CA LEU A 308 13.62 16.96 0.71
C LEU A 308 14.00 17.86 -0.47
N THR A 309 15.21 18.40 -0.43
CA THR A 309 15.76 19.09 -1.60
C THR A 309 16.14 18.11 -2.71
N PRO A 310 16.24 18.55 -3.99
CA PRO A 310 16.68 17.68 -5.07
C PRO A 310 18.04 16.99 -4.81
N ALA A 311 18.97 17.66 -4.12
CA ALA A 311 20.28 17.09 -3.76
C ALA A 311 20.14 15.95 -2.74
N GLN A 312 19.28 16.11 -1.73
CA GLN A 312 19.00 15.06 -0.74
C GLN A 312 18.28 13.87 -1.35
N VAL A 313 17.34 14.13 -2.25
CA VAL A 313 16.68 13.07 -3.03
C VAL A 313 17.70 12.30 -3.86
N ALA A 314 18.59 12.98 -4.57
CA ALA A 314 19.66 12.35 -5.38
C ALA A 314 20.62 11.53 -4.52
N GLU A 315 20.97 11.98 -3.30
CA GLU A 315 21.79 11.22 -2.36
C GLU A 315 21.11 9.91 -1.94
N LEU A 316 19.82 9.96 -1.59
CA LEU A 316 19.04 8.77 -1.23
C LEU A 316 18.85 7.83 -2.43
N ASP A 317 18.68 8.38 -3.62
CA ASP A 317 18.59 7.61 -4.87
C ASP A 317 19.90 6.86 -5.14
N ALA A 318 21.04 7.53 -5.00
CA ALA A 318 22.36 6.90 -5.16
C ALA A 318 22.62 5.80 -4.12
N ALA A 319 22.22 6.02 -2.85
CA ALA A 319 22.35 5.03 -1.79
C ALA A 319 21.46 3.80 -2.00
N SER A 320 20.35 3.92 -2.71
CA SER A 320 19.34 2.88 -2.90
C SER A 320 19.37 2.19 -4.28
N VAL A 321 20.41 2.47 -5.09
CA VAL A 321 20.56 1.82 -6.40
C VAL A 321 20.67 0.32 -6.27
N THR A 322 19.90 -0.40 -7.11
CA THR A 322 19.95 -1.84 -7.29
C THR A 322 20.15 -2.20 -8.75
N THR A 323 20.64 -3.41 -9.00
CA THR A 323 20.78 -3.93 -10.37
C THR A 323 19.39 -4.24 -10.93
N ARG A 324 19.06 -3.63 -12.06
CA ARG A 324 17.80 -3.89 -12.76
C ARG A 324 17.85 -5.20 -13.50
N SER A 325 16.73 -5.91 -13.55
CA SER A 325 16.57 -7.11 -14.38
C SER A 325 16.47 -6.76 -15.86
N TYR A 326 16.75 -7.76 -16.77
CA TYR A 326 16.41 -7.64 -18.18
C TYR A 326 14.86 -7.61 -18.31
N PRO A 327 14.30 -6.75 -19.19
CA PRO A 327 14.96 -5.87 -20.15
C PRO A 327 15.29 -4.46 -19.62
N TYR A 328 15.02 -4.14 -18.37
CA TYR A 328 15.06 -2.77 -17.84
C TYR A 328 16.47 -2.17 -17.82
N TRP A 329 17.51 -2.95 -17.51
CA TRP A 329 18.89 -2.46 -17.61
C TRP A 329 19.29 -2.15 -19.07
N HIS A 330 18.76 -2.93 -20.04
CA HIS A 330 19.00 -2.66 -21.46
C HIS A 330 18.30 -1.38 -21.92
N GLN A 331 17.04 -1.20 -21.51
CA GLN A 331 16.25 0.01 -21.85
C GLN A 331 16.88 1.28 -21.27
N GLN A 332 17.46 1.21 -20.10
CA GLN A 332 18.14 2.33 -19.44
C GLN A 332 19.37 2.84 -20.26
N GLY A 333 19.99 2.03 -21.09
CA GLY A 333 21.06 2.42 -21.98
C GLY A 333 20.61 3.35 -23.12
N PHE A 334 19.31 3.61 -23.29
CA PHE A 334 18.73 4.38 -24.39
C PHE A 334 17.76 5.43 -23.89
N LEU A 335 18.22 6.29 -22.99
CA LEU A 335 17.40 7.30 -22.28
C LEU A 335 16.70 8.30 -23.20
N GLU A 336 17.24 8.57 -24.38
CA GLU A 336 16.59 9.42 -25.40
C GLU A 336 15.25 8.86 -25.90
N ARG A 337 15.06 7.51 -25.82
CA ARG A 337 13.83 6.81 -26.23
C ARG A 337 13.04 6.27 -25.04
N ASN A 338 13.72 6.01 -23.94
CA ASN A 338 13.14 5.52 -22.70
C ASN A 338 13.61 6.39 -21.55
N PRO A 339 13.07 7.60 -21.40
CA PRO A 339 13.45 8.49 -20.30
C PRO A 339 13.14 7.87 -18.97
N ASN A 340 14.05 8.04 -18.01
CA ASN A 340 13.82 7.56 -16.64
C ASN A 340 12.68 8.39 -16.01
N PRO A 341 11.66 7.74 -15.39
CA PRO A 341 10.57 8.48 -14.76
C PRO A 341 10.96 9.17 -13.43
N VAL A 342 12.11 8.84 -12.86
CA VAL A 342 12.65 9.42 -11.60
C VAL A 342 14.09 9.88 -11.76
#